data_a5653bb139fe21fe578c779937a759b1
#
_entry.id   a5653bb139fe21fe578c779937a759b1
#
_cell.length_a   1.000
_cell.length_b   1.000
_cell.length_c   1.000
_cell.angle_alpha   90.00
_cell.angle_beta   90.00
_cell.angle_gamma   90.00
#
_symmetry.space_group_name_H-M   'P 1'
#
loop_
_entity.id
_entity.type
_entity.pdbx_description
1 polymer ?
#
loop_
_entity_poly.entity_id
_entity_poly.type
_entity_poly.pdbx_seq_one_letter_code
_entity_poly.pdbx_strand_id
1 'polypeptide(L)'
;DEGGFAPSVDSTKAALDLIVEAIEKAGLKPGEDIALALDVASSEFFEDGVYKFEGGEHSAEEMAKVYEELIEQYPIVSIEDPLQEDDWEGYTKLTAAIGDKVQIVGDDFFVTNPERLARGIEEKAANALLVKVNQIGTLTETFDAVDLAHRNGYRTMMSHRSGETEDTTIADLAVALGCGQIKTGAPARSERVAKYNQLLRIEQELDDAAVYAGRSAFPRFKQ
;
A
#
# COMPACT_ATOMS: atom_id res chain seq x y z
N ASP A 1 -1.37 16.77 3.35
CA ASP A 1 -2.28 16.08 4.25
C ASP A 1 -1.59 14.87 4.90
N GLU A 2 -2.17 14.27 5.95
CA GLU A 2 -1.59 13.11 6.66
C GLU A 2 -0.14 13.32 7.16
N GLY A 3 0.22 14.57 7.45
CA GLY A 3 1.58 14.99 7.83
C GLY A 3 2.55 15.17 6.66
N GLY A 4 2.13 14.84 5.45
CA GLY A 4 2.93 14.93 4.23
C GLY A 4 2.73 16.22 3.44
N PHE A 5 3.34 16.27 2.27
CA PHE A 5 3.27 17.40 1.33
C PHE A 5 2.45 17.00 0.09
N ALA A 6 1.68 17.93 -0.43
CA ALA A 6 0.91 17.78 -1.66
C ALA A 6 1.19 18.97 -2.61
N PRO A 7 2.41 19.08 -3.16
CA PRO A 7 2.73 20.15 -4.08
C PRO A 7 2.01 19.96 -5.41
N SER A 8 1.75 21.05 -6.13
CA SER A 8 1.33 20.97 -7.52
C SER A 8 2.52 20.59 -8.38
N VAL A 9 2.42 19.46 -9.05
CA VAL A 9 3.43 18.95 -9.99
C VAL A 9 2.78 18.57 -11.31
N ASP A 10 3.56 18.59 -12.39
CA ASP A 10 3.02 18.43 -13.74
C ASP A 10 2.81 16.96 -14.15
N SER A 11 3.40 16.01 -13.41
CA SER A 11 3.30 14.57 -13.72
C SER A 11 3.66 13.69 -12.52
N THR A 12 3.28 12.42 -12.59
CA THR A 12 3.70 11.39 -11.65
C THR A 12 5.22 11.29 -11.55
N LYS A 13 5.92 11.31 -12.69
CA LYS A 13 7.40 11.26 -12.70
C LYS A 13 8.01 12.45 -11.98
N ALA A 14 7.48 13.66 -12.15
CA ALA A 14 7.96 14.84 -11.43
C ALA A 14 7.77 14.69 -9.90
N ALA A 15 6.68 14.08 -9.45
CA ALA A 15 6.48 13.80 -8.03
C ALA A 15 7.50 12.76 -7.51
N LEU A 16 7.73 11.69 -8.25
CA LEU A 16 8.69 10.65 -7.88
C LEU A 16 10.14 11.18 -7.86
N ASP A 17 10.51 12.00 -8.84
CA ASP A 17 11.82 12.66 -8.90
C ASP A 17 12.08 13.52 -7.66
N LEU A 18 11.09 14.30 -7.22
CA LEU A 18 11.20 15.12 -6.00
C LEU A 18 11.41 14.25 -4.75
N ILE A 19 10.74 13.09 -4.66
CA ILE A 19 10.89 12.18 -3.53
C ILE A 19 12.29 11.54 -3.56
N VAL A 20 12.74 11.07 -4.72
CA VAL A 20 14.09 10.50 -4.89
C VAL A 20 15.15 11.53 -4.53
N GLU A 21 15.05 12.77 -5.03
CA GLU A 21 15.95 13.86 -4.67
C GLU A 21 15.96 14.14 -3.15
N ALA A 22 14.79 14.09 -2.50
CA ALA A 22 14.70 14.28 -1.06
C ALA A 22 15.39 13.15 -0.28
N ILE A 23 15.25 11.90 -0.71
CA ILE A 23 15.94 10.74 -0.11
C ILE A 23 17.46 10.92 -0.22
N GLU A 24 17.96 11.26 -1.41
CA GLU A 24 19.40 11.49 -1.64
C GLU A 24 19.94 12.69 -0.84
N LYS A 25 19.20 13.80 -0.77
CA LYS A 25 19.57 14.96 0.06
C LYS A 25 19.60 14.66 1.55
N ALA A 26 18.80 13.69 2.00
CA ALA A 26 18.87 13.19 3.37
C ALA A 26 20.09 12.28 3.62
N GLY A 27 20.90 11.99 2.61
CA GLY A 27 22.05 11.11 2.69
C GLY A 27 21.69 9.62 2.66
N LEU A 28 20.49 9.29 2.23
CA LEU A 28 19.97 7.94 2.13
C LEU A 28 19.95 7.47 0.67
N LYS A 29 19.89 6.17 0.46
CA LYS A 29 19.91 5.56 -0.87
C LYS A 29 18.51 5.10 -1.27
N PRO A 30 17.97 5.61 -2.39
CA PRO A 30 16.70 5.11 -2.94
C PRO A 30 16.77 3.59 -3.23
N GLY A 31 15.75 2.86 -2.80
CA GLY A 31 15.67 1.41 -2.98
C GLY A 31 16.43 0.57 -1.96
N GLU A 32 17.50 1.10 -1.36
CA GLU A 32 18.25 0.41 -0.29
C GLU A 32 17.73 0.80 1.08
N ASP A 33 17.76 2.10 1.41
CA ASP A 33 17.35 2.62 2.71
C ASP A 33 15.87 2.97 2.72
N ILE A 34 15.39 3.61 1.65
CA ILE A 34 13.99 4.00 1.46
C ILE A 34 13.55 3.61 0.05
N ALA A 35 12.49 2.84 -0.06
CA ALA A 35 11.80 2.53 -1.30
C ALA A 35 10.52 3.36 -1.44
N LEU A 36 9.94 3.38 -2.64
CA LEU A 36 8.73 4.12 -2.94
C LEU A 36 7.51 3.18 -2.88
N ALA A 37 6.39 3.72 -2.43
CA ALA A 37 5.09 3.07 -2.51
C ALA A 37 4.07 4.08 -3.04
N LEU A 38 3.21 3.63 -3.93
CA LEU A 38 2.17 4.45 -4.53
C LEU A 38 0.80 4.05 -3.98
N ASP A 39 -0.04 5.04 -3.72
CA ASP A 39 -1.48 4.90 -3.62
C ASP A 39 -2.09 5.70 -4.77
N VAL A 40 -2.57 4.99 -5.78
CA VAL A 40 -3.03 5.60 -7.03
C VAL A 40 -4.48 6.03 -6.95
N ALA A 41 -5.28 5.33 -6.14
CA ALA A 41 -6.71 5.58 -5.98
C ALA A 41 -7.44 5.76 -7.33
N SER A 42 -7.21 4.82 -8.26
CA SER A 42 -7.58 4.98 -9.69
C SER A 42 -9.08 5.15 -9.94
N SER A 43 -9.93 4.72 -9.00
CA SER A 43 -11.38 4.97 -9.09
C SER A 43 -11.71 6.46 -9.15
N GLU A 44 -10.87 7.34 -8.56
CA GLU A 44 -11.06 8.80 -8.52
C GLU A 44 -10.97 9.48 -9.90
N PHE A 45 -10.28 8.86 -10.85
CA PHE A 45 -10.12 9.37 -12.22
C PHE A 45 -10.59 8.39 -13.31
N PHE A 46 -11.37 7.38 -12.91
CA PHE A 46 -12.04 6.48 -13.85
C PHE A 46 -13.44 7.01 -14.19
N GLU A 47 -13.69 7.28 -15.45
CA GLU A 47 -14.96 7.82 -15.95
C GLU A 47 -15.26 7.28 -17.36
N ASP A 48 -16.49 6.92 -17.62
CA ASP A 48 -16.98 6.44 -18.93
C ASP A 48 -16.17 5.24 -19.49
N GLY A 49 -15.63 4.38 -18.60
CA GLY A 49 -14.91 3.17 -19.00
C GLY A 49 -13.42 3.39 -19.31
N VAL A 50 -12.89 4.57 -19.04
CA VAL A 50 -11.48 4.93 -19.27
C VAL A 50 -10.88 5.64 -18.06
N TYR A 51 -9.57 5.55 -17.92
CA TYR A 51 -8.80 6.28 -16.91
C TYR A 51 -8.35 7.62 -17.50
N LYS A 52 -8.82 8.73 -16.91
CA LYS A 52 -8.39 10.09 -17.30
C LYS A 52 -7.12 10.46 -16.55
N PHE A 53 -5.96 10.12 -17.12
CA PHE A 53 -4.66 10.23 -16.46
C PHE A 53 -3.69 11.07 -17.29
N GLU A 54 -3.05 12.05 -16.65
CA GLU A 54 -2.04 12.96 -17.24
C GLU A 54 -2.45 13.57 -18.59
N GLY A 55 -3.72 13.97 -18.70
CA GLY A 55 -4.28 14.61 -19.91
C GLY A 55 -4.62 13.66 -21.06
N GLY A 56 -4.51 12.35 -20.85
CA GLY A 56 -4.92 11.29 -21.76
C GLY A 56 -6.09 10.46 -21.25
N GLU A 57 -6.65 9.64 -22.13
CA GLU A 57 -7.62 8.59 -21.80
C GLU A 57 -6.93 7.25 -22.01
N HIS A 58 -6.98 6.38 -21.00
CA HIS A 58 -6.26 5.11 -20.98
C HIS A 58 -7.19 3.96 -20.65
N SER A 59 -6.97 2.83 -21.30
CA SER A 59 -7.52 1.54 -20.91
C SER A 59 -6.77 0.96 -19.70
N ALA A 60 -7.29 -0.10 -19.09
CA ALA A 60 -6.59 -0.82 -18.01
C ALA A 60 -5.23 -1.39 -18.47
N GLU A 61 -5.16 -1.88 -19.72
CA GLU A 61 -3.92 -2.37 -20.31
C GLU A 61 -2.87 -1.26 -20.52
N GLU A 62 -3.31 -0.05 -20.86
CA GLU A 62 -2.41 1.10 -20.99
C GLU A 62 -1.93 1.60 -19.63
N MET A 63 -2.80 1.61 -18.62
CA MET A 63 -2.40 1.88 -17.24
C MET A 63 -1.38 0.85 -16.73
N ALA A 64 -1.56 -0.44 -17.04
CA ALA A 64 -0.58 -1.47 -16.69
C ALA A 64 0.81 -1.18 -17.26
N LYS A 65 0.91 -0.70 -18.50
CA LYS A 65 2.19 -0.28 -19.12
C LYS A 65 2.81 0.92 -18.40
N VAL A 66 1.99 1.89 -17.99
CA VAL A 66 2.48 3.02 -17.18
C VAL A 66 3.15 2.50 -15.89
N TYR A 67 2.52 1.55 -15.18
CA TYR A 67 3.11 0.97 -13.99
C TYR A 67 4.37 0.14 -14.28
N GLU A 68 4.39 -0.64 -15.37
CA GLU A 68 5.60 -1.34 -15.80
C GLU A 68 6.77 -0.39 -16.00
N GLU A 69 6.56 0.73 -16.70
CA GLU A 69 7.58 1.75 -16.92
C GLU A 69 8.04 2.41 -15.62
N LEU A 70 7.12 2.70 -14.70
CA LEU A 70 7.44 3.33 -13.43
C LEU A 70 8.28 2.42 -12.53
N ILE A 71 7.95 1.13 -12.42
CA ILE A 71 8.73 0.18 -11.60
C ILE A 71 10.10 -0.15 -12.19
N GLU A 72 10.30 0.06 -13.50
CA GLU A 72 11.62 -0.06 -14.14
C GLU A 72 12.52 1.17 -13.87
N GLN A 73 11.92 2.35 -13.69
CA GLN A 73 12.65 3.61 -13.52
C GLN A 73 12.85 4.00 -12.05
N TYR A 74 11.97 3.58 -11.16
CA TYR A 74 11.95 3.98 -9.76
C TYR A 74 11.93 2.77 -8.83
N PRO A 75 12.47 2.87 -7.61
CA PRO A 75 12.49 1.78 -6.63
C PRO A 75 11.12 1.61 -5.95
N ILE A 76 10.09 1.31 -6.73
CA ILE A 76 8.71 1.13 -6.27
C ILE A 76 8.53 -0.31 -5.78
N VAL A 77 8.13 -0.48 -4.52
CA VAL A 77 7.90 -1.79 -3.89
C VAL A 77 6.43 -2.17 -3.83
N SER A 78 5.52 -1.17 -3.90
CA SER A 78 4.09 -1.37 -3.70
C SER A 78 3.28 -0.37 -4.50
N ILE A 79 2.17 -0.83 -5.07
CA ILE A 79 1.17 0.00 -5.76
C ILE A 79 -0.21 -0.37 -5.20
N GLU A 80 -0.88 0.60 -4.59
CA GLU A 80 -2.21 0.46 -4.02
C GLU A 80 -3.26 1.01 -5.01
N ASP A 81 -4.35 0.28 -5.16
CA ASP A 81 -5.49 0.58 -6.03
C ASP A 81 -5.11 1.11 -7.43
N PRO A 82 -4.29 0.33 -8.16
CA PRO A 82 -3.80 0.73 -9.49
C PRO A 82 -4.90 0.81 -10.55
N LEU A 83 -6.04 0.15 -10.34
CA LEU A 83 -7.19 0.13 -11.24
C LEU A 83 -8.48 0.36 -10.46
N GLN A 84 -9.57 0.60 -11.19
CA GLN A 84 -10.89 0.83 -10.64
C GLN A 84 -11.38 -0.39 -9.83
N GLU A 85 -12.06 -0.15 -8.72
CA GLU A 85 -12.40 -1.12 -7.67
C GLU A 85 -13.26 -2.32 -8.09
N ASP A 86 -13.89 -2.27 -9.26
CA ASP A 86 -14.66 -3.38 -9.82
C ASP A 86 -14.06 -3.95 -11.11
N ASP A 87 -12.87 -3.50 -11.52
CA ASP A 87 -12.16 -4.01 -12.70
C ASP A 87 -11.37 -5.30 -12.37
N TRP A 88 -12.08 -6.36 -12.07
CA TRP A 88 -11.51 -7.68 -11.71
C TRP A 88 -10.61 -8.25 -12.79
N GLU A 89 -11.02 -8.13 -14.06
CA GLU A 89 -10.24 -8.61 -15.21
C GLU A 89 -8.94 -7.81 -15.36
N GLY A 90 -9.00 -6.49 -15.22
CA GLY A 90 -7.84 -5.62 -15.23
C GLY A 90 -6.86 -5.97 -14.11
N TYR A 91 -7.32 -6.15 -12.87
CA TYR A 91 -6.48 -6.57 -11.76
C TYR A 91 -5.81 -7.91 -11.99
N THR A 92 -6.54 -8.90 -12.53
CA THR A 92 -5.97 -10.22 -12.85
C THR A 92 -4.85 -10.10 -13.89
N LYS A 93 -5.07 -9.34 -14.97
CA LYS A 93 -4.07 -9.10 -16.01
C LYS A 93 -2.86 -8.33 -15.48
N LEU A 94 -3.09 -7.26 -14.72
CA LEU A 94 -2.03 -6.46 -14.10
C LEU A 94 -1.19 -7.31 -13.14
N THR A 95 -1.84 -8.11 -12.29
CA THR A 95 -1.13 -9.00 -11.35
C THR A 95 -0.27 -10.02 -12.09
N ALA A 96 -0.75 -10.56 -13.20
CA ALA A 96 0.03 -11.46 -14.04
C ALA A 96 1.25 -10.77 -14.69
N ALA A 97 1.15 -9.48 -15.00
CA ALA A 97 2.22 -8.72 -15.66
C ALA A 97 3.32 -8.25 -14.68
N ILE A 98 2.95 -7.74 -13.51
CA ILE A 98 3.91 -7.11 -12.58
C ILE A 98 3.90 -7.66 -11.15
N GLY A 99 2.97 -8.55 -10.81
CA GLY A 99 2.79 -9.03 -9.43
C GLY A 99 3.93 -9.88 -8.88
N ASP A 100 4.86 -10.32 -9.72
CA ASP A 100 6.11 -10.98 -9.32
C ASP A 100 7.25 -9.99 -9.00
N LYS A 101 7.09 -8.71 -9.37
CA LYS A 101 8.06 -7.63 -9.19
C LYS A 101 7.69 -6.70 -8.03
N VAL A 102 6.39 -6.40 -7.85
CA VAL A 102 5.89 -5.46 -6.85
C VAL A 102 4.70 -6.01 -6.09
N GLN A 103 4.44 -5.42 -4.92
CA GLN A 103 3.20 -5.62 -4.19
C GLN A 103 2.07 -4.83 -4.87
N ILE A 104 0.94 -5.49 -5.11
CA ILE A 104 -0.30 -4.87 -5.59
C ILE A 104 -1.32 -4.96 -4.46
N VAL A 105 -1.66 -3.81 -3.88
CA VAL A 105 -2.54 -3.71 -2.71
C VAL A 105 -3.95 -3.37 -3.15
N GLY A 106 -4.93 -4.12 -2.66
CA GLY A 106 -6.33 -3.74 -2.77
C GLY A 106 -6.81 -3.03 -1.49
N ASP A 107 -7.17 -1.74 -1.63
CA ASP A 107 -7.89 -0.96 -0.63
C ASP A 107 -9.39 -0.99 -0.95
N ASP A 108 -9.88 -0.12 -1.81
CA ASP A 108 -11.30 -0.11 -2.24
C ASP A 108 -11.67 -1.36 -3.05
N PHE A 109 -10.67 -1.98 -3.68
CA PHE A 109 -10.85 -3.26 -4.36
C PHE A 109 -11.30 -4.38 -3.42
N PHE A 110 -10.79 -4.46 -2.20
CA PHE A 110 -11.14 -5.49 -1.22
C PHE A 110 -12.00 -5.00 -0.05
N VAL A 111 -11.94 -3.73 0.31
CA VAL A 111 -12.62 -3.09 1.44
C VAL A 111 -12.51 -3.87 2.76
N THR A 112 -11.38 -4.55 2.99
CA THR A 112 -11.14 -5.44 4.16
C THR A 112 -12.20 -6.55 4.29
N ASN A 113 -12.87 -6.91 3.19
CA ASN A 113 -13.96 -7.88 3.16
C ASN A 113 -13.45 -9.27 2.79
N PRO A 114 -13.62 -10.30 3.66
CA PRO A 114 -13.17 -11.67 3.38
C PRO A 114 -13.76 -12.27 2.10
N GLU A 115 -15.02 -11.94 1.73
CA GLU A 115 -15.63 -12.49 0.52
C GLU A 115 -15.01 -11.91 -0.75
N ARG A 116 -14.76 -10.58 -0.79
CA ARG A 116 -14.06 -9.93 -1.90
C ARG A 116 -12.62 -10.43 -2.00
N LEU A 117 -11.95 -10.57 -0.86
CA LEU A 117 -10.59 -11.12 -0.80
C LEU A 117 -10.54 -12.57 -1.31
N ALA A 118 -11.49 -13.43 -0.91
CA ALA A 118 -11.58 -14.81 -1.38
C ALA A 118 -11.70 -14.88 -2.91
N ARG A 119 -12.53 -14.02 -3.50
CA ARG A 119 -12.63 -13.88 -4.95
C ARG A 119 -11.30 -13.44 -5.57
N GLY A 120 -10.63 -12.45 -5.00
CA GLY A 120 -9.33 -11.98 -5.50
C GLY A 120 -8.27 -13.09 -5.48
N ILE A 121 -8.26 -13.90 -4.43
CA ILE A 121 -7.37 -15.06 -4.32
C ILE A 121 -7.67 -16.10 -5.43
N GLU A 122 -8.94 -16.43 -5.66
CA GLU A 122 -9.37 -17.37 -6.69
C GLU A 122 -8.99 -16.86 -8.09
N GLU A 123 -9.26 -15.60 -8.38
CA GLU A 123 -8.99 -14.97 -9.67
C GLU A 123 -7.53 -14.51 -9.82
N LYS A 124 -6.70 -14.62 -8.77
CA LYS A 124 -5.29 -14.15 -8.73
C LYS A 124 -5.17 -12.64 -9.00
N ALA A 125 -6.11 -11.88 -8.49
CA ALA A 125 -6.19 -10.44 -8.59
C ALA A 125 -5.57 -9.76 -7.36
N ALA A 126 -4.60 -8.89 -7.53
CA ALA A 126 -3.75 -8.31 -6.50
C ALA A 126 -2.88 -9.36 -5.77
N ASN A 127 -2.12 -8.96 -4.74
CA ASN A 127 -1.31 -9.87 -3.93
C ASN A 127 -1.09 -9.36 -2.49
N ALA A 128 -1.79 -8.30 -2.12
CA ALA A 128 -1.81 -7.76 -0.76
C ALA A 128 -3.16 -7.11 -0.44
N LEU A 129 -3.51 -7.12 0.84
CA LEU A 129 -4.71 -6.52 1.41
C LEU A 129 -4.33 -5.28 2.20
N LEU A 130 -4.96 -4.14 1.94
CA LEU A 130 -4.98 -3.03 2.88
C LEU A 130 -6.01 -3.31 3.97
N VAL A 131 -5.61 -3.18 5.22
CA VAL A 131 -6.46 -3.53 6.38
C VAL A 131 -6.95 -2.26 7.05
N LYS A 132 -8.21 -1.95 6.87
CA LYS A 132 -8.92 -0.85 7.52
C LYS A 132 -10.02 -1.41 8.41
N VAL A 133 -9.80 -1.46 9.72
CA VAL A 133 -10.71 -2.09 10.68
C VAL A 133 -12.14 -1.58 10.55
N ASN A 134 -12.31 -0.29 10.30
CA ASN A 134 -13.63 0.33 10.22
C ASN A 134 -14.31 0.22 8.83
N GLN A 135 -13.66 -0.36 7.82
CA GLN A 135 -14.34 -0.72 6.57
C GLN A 135 -15.23 -1.95 6.77
N ILE A 136 -14.71 -2.99 7.42
CA ILE A 136 -15.51 -4.19 7.73
C ILE A 136 -16.28 -4.04 9.05
N GLY A 137 -15.73 -3.34 10.04
CA GLY A 137 -16.43 -2.83 11.20
C GLY A 137 -16.23 -3.59 12.51
N THR A 138 -15.72 -4.82 12.49
CA THR A 138 -15.39 -5.59 13.70
C THR A 138 -13.96 -6.13 13.65
N LEU A 139 -13.38 -6.35 14.85
CA LEU A 139 -12.06 -7.00 14.94
C LEU A 139 -12.11 -8.44 14.46
N THR A 140 -13.18 -9.16 14.75
CA THR A 140 -13.33 -10.57 14.33
C THR A 140 -13.24 -10.68 12.80
N GLU A 141 -14.02 -9.92 12.07
CA GLU A 141 -14.02 -9.94 10.60
C GLU A 141 -12.69 -9.42 10.02
N THR A 142 -12.07 -8.44 10.70
CA THR A 142 -10.73 -7.96 10.33
C THR A 142 -9.70 -9.09 10.45
N PHE A 143 -9.73 -9.85 11.54
CA PHE A 143 -8.82 -10.98 11.78
C PHE A 143 -9.06 -12.09 10.77
N ASP A 144 -10.31 -12.39 10.45
CA ASP A 144 -10.67 -13.37 9.42
C ASP A 144 -10.11 -12.98 8.06
N ALA A 145 -10.19 -11.69 7.68
CA ALA A 145 -9.63 -11.19 6.43
C ALA A 145 -8.09 -11.30 6.41
N VAL A 146 -7.41 -10.91 7.50
CA VAL A 146 -5.95 -10.99 7.61
C VAL A 146 -5.47 -12.45 7.58
N ASP A 147 -6.13 -13.34 8.32
CA ASP A 147 -5.79 -14.77 8.33
C ASP A 147 -6.00 -15.40 6.95
N LEU A 148 -7.10 -15.09 6.27
CA LEU A 148 -7.35 -15.53 4.89
C LEU A 148 -6.25 -15.06 3.94
N ALA A 149 -5.84 -13.79 4.03
CA ALA A 149 -4.74 -13.24 3.23
C ALA A 149 -3.44 -14.02 3.46
N HIS A 150 -3.03 -14.16 4.71
CA HIS A 150 -1.77 -14.83 5.07
C HIS A 150 -1.73 -16.29 4.64
N ARG A 151 -2.81 -17.05 4.84
CA ARG A 151 -2.91 -18.47 4.42
C ARG A 151 -2.79 -18.66 2.91
N ASN A 152 -3.10 -17.62 2.14
CA ASN A 152 -3.04 -17.66 0.69
C ASN A 152 -1.84 -16.90 0.09
N GLY A 153 -0.85 -16.52 0.93
CA GLY A 153 0.37 -15.88 0.47
C GLY A 153 0.23 -14.41 0.09
N TYR A 154 -0.90 -13.79 0.43
CA TYR A 154 -1.08 -12.34 0.33
C TYR A 154 -0.37 -11.66 1.51
N ARG A 155 0.20 -10.48 1.25
CA ARG A 155 0.68 -9.61 2.33
C ARG A 155 -0.47 -8.75 2.85
N THR A 156 -0.27 -8.19 4.04
CA THR A 156 -1.22 -7.28 4.66
C THR A 156 -0.51 -6.00 5.10
N MET A 157 -1.19 -4.89 4.95
CA MET A 157 -0.73 -3.58 5.38
C MET A 157 -1.80 -2.96 6.27
N MET A 158 -1.54 -2.82 7.57
CA MET A 158 -2.46 -2.14 8.48
C MET A 158 -2.49 -0.65 8.13
N SER A 159 -3.69 -0.06 8.06
CA SER A 159 -3.86 1.29 7.55
C SER A 159 -4.63 2.20 8.51
N HIS A 160 -4.19 3.45 8.54
CA HIS A 160 -4.96 4.58 9.06
C HIS A 160 -6.12 4.96 8.12
N ARG A 161 -6.80 6.04 8.46
CA ARG A 161 -7.73 6.77 7.59
C ARG A 161 -7.22 8.20 7.41
N SER A 162 -7.75 8.91 6.38
CA SER A 162 -7.41 10.33 6.18
C SER A 162 -7.82 11.20 7.38
N GLY A 163 -8.98 10.92 7.98
CA GLY A 163 -9.38 11.48 9.27
C GLY A 163 -8.92 10.57 10.41
N GLU A 164 -7.97 11.04 11.22
CA GLU A 164 -7.37 10.29 12.32
C GLU A 164 -7.39 11.05 13.64
N THR A 165 -7.22 10.29 14.73
CA THR A 165 -6.99 10.77 16.08
C THR A 165 -5.66 10.24 16.61
N GLU A 166 -5.29 10.57 17.85
CA GLU A 166 -4.10 10.02 18.52
C GLU A 166 -4.29 8.57 19.06
N ASP A 167 -5.41 7.90 18.75
CA ASP A 167 -5.60 6.48 19.04
C ASP A 167 -4.51 5.63 18.38
N THR A 168 -4.01 4.64 19.08
CA THR A 168 -2.86 3.81 18.65
C THR A 168 -3.21 2.37 18.31
N THR A 169 -4.48 2.00 18.37
CA THR A 169 -4.96 0.62 18.20
C THR A 169 -4.42 -0.05 16.94
N ILE A 170 -4.33 0.68 15.83
CA ILE A 170 -3.82 0.11 14.57
C ILE A 170 -2.32 -0.26 14.63
N ALA A 171 -1.53 0.40 15.48
CA ALA A 171 -0.13 0.03 15.69
C ALA A 171 -0.03 -1.30 16.47
N ASP A 172 -0.83 -1.47 17.51
CA ASP A 172 -0.92 -2.74 18.26
C ASP A 172 -1.39 -3.87 17.35
N LEU A 173 -2.42 -3.64 16.54
CA LEU A 173 -2.95 -4.63 15.59
C LEU A 173 -1.95 -5.00 14.49
N ALA A 174 -1.19 -4.04 13.96
CA ALA A 174 -0.18 -4.31 12.95
C ALA A 174 0.87 -5.32 13.44
N VAL A 175 1.29 -5.20 14.69
CA VAL A 175 2.23 -6.13 15.32
C VAL A 175 1.55 -7.44 15.71
N ALA A 176 0.40 -7.36 16.39
CA ALA A 176 -0.33 -8.53 16.90
C ALA A 176 -0.74 -9.50 15.77
N LEU A 177 -1.10 -8.97 14.60
CA LEU A 177 -1.51 -9.77 13.43
C LEU A 177 -0.33 -10.13 12.52
N GLY A 178 0.89 -9.67 12.82
CA GLY A 178 2.06 -9.95 12.01
C GLY A 178 1.96 -9.37 10.60
N CYS A 179 1.33 -8.21 10.42
CA CYS A 179 1.17 -7.58 9.12
C CYS A 179 2.53 -7.27 8.45
N GLY A 180 3.53 -6.94 9.24
CA GLY A 180 4.86 -6.56 8.77
C GLY A 180 4.92 -5.19 8.07
N GLN A 181 3.76 -4.55 7.89
CA GLN A 181 3.60 -3.27 7.21
C GLN A 181 2.51 -2.44 7.90
N ILE A 182 2.73 -1.13 7.94
CA ILE A 182 1.73 -0.16 8.39
C ILE A 182 1.75 1.07 7.47
N LYS A 183 0.57 1.54 7.05
CA LYS A 183 0.36 2.81 6.34
C LYS A 183 -0.29 3.77 7.32
N THR A 184 0.48 4.76 7.83
CA THR A 184 -0.01 5.61 8.92
C THR A 184 0.40 7.09 8.82
N GLY A 185 0.70 7.55 7.62
CA GLY A 185 1.07 8.93 7.33
C GLY A 185 2.55 9.22 7.52
N ALA A 186 2.95 10.46 7.26
CA ALA A 186 4.30 10.93 7.48
C ALA A 186 4.60 11.06 8.99
N PRO A 187 5.89 11.05 9.42
CA PRO A 187 6.26 11.20 10.82
C PRO A 187 6.13 12.68 11.29
N ALA A 188 4.98 13.26 11.06
CA ALA A 188 4.58 14.61 11.44
C ALA A 188 3.09 14.63 11.77
N ARG A 189 2.64 15.56 12.61
CA ARG A 189 1.32 15.67 13.22
C ARG A 189 1.06 14.55 14.24
N SER A 190 0.46 14.90 15.37
CA SER A 190 0.34 14.02 16.52
C SER A 190 -0.52 12.77 16.25
N GLU A 191 -1.58 12.90 15.45
CA GLU A 191 -2.44 11.78 15.09
C GLU A 191 -1.73 10.71 14.22
N ARG A 192 -0.60 11.06 13.59
CA ARG A 192 0.27 10.10 12.85
C ARG A 192 1.40 9.62 13.73
N VAL A 193 2.12 10.55 14.37
CA VAL A 193 3.28 10.24 15.23
C VAL A 193 2.90 9.35 16.41
N ALA A 194 1.66 9.43 16.92
CA ALA A 194 1.17 8.56 17.98
C ALA A 194 1.35 7.07 17.65
N LYS A 195 1.11 6.65 16.38
CA LYS A 195 1.26 5.27 15.94
C LYS A 195 2.73 4.85 15.91
N TYR A 196 3.62 5.71 15.39
CA TYR A 196 5.06 5.45 15.41
C TYR A 196 5.60 5.33 16.83
N ASN A 197 5.18 6.24 17.73
CA ASN A 197 5.57 6.16 19.14
C ASN A 197 5.05 4.89 19.83
N GLN A 198 3.87 4.40 19.44
CA GLN A 198 3.34 3.14 19.96
C GLN A 198 4.17 1.94 19.47
N LEU A 199 4.60 1.92 18.20
CA LEU A 199 5.50 0.88 17.71
C LEU A 199 6.82 0.85 18.49
N LEU A 200 7.39 2.01 18.85
CA LEU A 200 8.59 2.10 19.69
C LEU A 200 8.34 1.53 21.11
N ARG A 201 7.17 1.76 21.70
CA ARG A 201 6.81 1.16 23.01
C ARG A 201 6.67 -0.35 22.92
N ILE A 202 6.02 -0.84 21.85
CA ILE A 202 5.87 -2.29 21.60
C ILE A 202 7.26 -2.94 21.42
N GLU A 203 8.15 -2.32 20.64
CA GLU A 203 9.52 -2.77 20.47
C GLU A 203 10.24 -2.87 21.83
N GLN A 204 10.12 -1.86 22.68
CA GLN A 204 10.70 -1.87 24.02
C GLN A 204 10.13 -3.00 24.92
N GLU A 205 8.82 -3.29 24.80
CA GLU A 205 8.18 -4.39 25.57
C GLU A 205 8.61 -5.77 25.06
N LEU A 206 8.80 -5.93 23.77
CA LEU A 206 9.21 -7.19 23.13
C LEU A 206 10.71 -7.47 23.29
N ASP A 207 11.51 -6.42 23.52
CA ASP A 207 12.97 -6.50 23.70
C ASP A 207 13.64 -7.35 22.57
N ASP A 208 14.40 -8.36 22.93
CA ASP A 208 15.10 -9.25 21.98
C ASP A 208 14.14 -10.05 21.07
N ALA A 209 12.85 -10.11 21.38
CA ALA A 209 11.84 -10.75 20.53
C ALA A 209 11.31 -9.81 19.42
N ALA A 210 11.61 -8.51 19.49
CA ALA A 210 11.20 -7.57 18.46
C ALA A 210 11.96 -7.81 17.16
N VAL A 211 11.23 -7.86 16.04
CA VAL A 211 11.79 -8.04 14.71
C VAL A 211 11.24 -6.98 13.77
N TYR A 212 12.13 -6.16 13.22
CA TYR A 212 11.77 -5.26 12.12
C TYR A 212 11.75 -6.05 10.81
N ALA A 213 10.58 -6.09 10.16
CA ALA A 213 10.40 -6.87 8.93
C ALA A 213 11.30 -6.41 7.77
N GLY A 214 11.52 -5.08 7.64
CA GLY A 214 12.38 -4.51 6.62
C GLY A 214 12.02 -5.01 5.22
N ARG A 215 13.02 -5.41 4.44
CA ARG A 215 12.84 -5.94 3.08
C ARG A 215 12.01 -7.22 3.02
N SER A 216 11.95 -8.00 4.09
CA SER A 216 11.14 -9.24 4.10
C SER A 216 9.63 -8.97 4.02
N ALA A 217 9.20 -7.74 4.34
CA ALA A 217 7.82 -7.32 4.12
C ALA A 217 7.45 -7.26 2.62
N PHE A 218 8.43 -7.05 1.74
CA PHE A 218 8.26 -6.92 0.29
C PHE A 218 9.07 -7.99 -0.47
N PRO A 219 8.70 -9.27 -0.39
CA PRO A 219 9.51 -10.38 -0.92
C PRO A 219 9.64 -10.38 -2.45
N ARG A 220 8.80 -9.62 -3.15
CA ARG A 220 8.81 -9.50 -4.61
C ARG A 220 9.81 -8.46 -5.11
N PHE A 221 10.16 -7.50 -4.27
CA PHE A 221 11.12 -6.46 -4.61
C PHE A 221 12.56 -7.01 -4.52
N LYS A 222 13.23 -7.09 -5.67
CA LYS A 222 14.53 -7.78 -5.82
C LYS A 222 15.69 -6.85 -6.21
N GLN A 223 15.52 -5.52 -6.07
CA GLN A 223 16.61 -4.57 -6.32
C GLN A 223 17.64 -4.56 -5.20
#